data_1779500bf0dd093f81cf8bd2e86c21a9
#
_entry.id   1779500bf0dd093f81cf8bd2e86c21a9
#
_cell.length_a   1.000
_cell.length_b   1.000
_cell.length_c   1.000
_cell.angle_alpha   90.00
_cell.angle_beta   90.00
_cell.angle_gamma   90.00
#
_symmetry.space_group_name_H-M   'P 1'
#
loop_
_entity.id
_entity.type
_entity.pdbx_description
1 polymer ?
#
loop_
_entity_poly.entity_id
_entity_poly.type
_entity_poly.pdbx_seq_one_letter_code
_entity_poly.pdbx_strand_id
1 'polypeptide(L)'
;LFDSEERIEIIKKALFSDLKLNKKKISVISFTSLTTDLCKKYKSNIILRGLRAASDFEYEFQLAGMNRKLNNNIETIFLMSDVENQIISSKFVKEIVKLKGNINKFTTKNTIKILKKKYE
;
A
#
# COMPACT_ATOMS: atom_id res chain seq x y z
N LEU A 1 3.31 14.18 -3.75
CA LEU A 1 3.93 13.94 -5.06
C LEU A 1 2.91 13.40 -6.06
N PHE A 2 2.09 12.43 -5.67
CA PHE A 2 1.04 11.83 -6.49
C PHE A 2 -0.32 12.09 -5.87
N ASP A 3 -1.30 12.49 -6.70
CA ASP A 3 -2.71 12.56 -6.30
C ASP A 3 -3.34 11.16 -6.21
N SER A 4 -4.64 11.09 -5.91
CA SER A 4 -5.34 9.82 -5.71
C SER A 4 -5.48 9.02 -6.99
N GLU A 5 -5.72 9.67 -8.13
CA GLU A 5 -5.87 9.02 -9.43
C GLU A 5 -4.54 8.47 -9.93
N GLU A 6 -3.48 9.27 -9.83
CA GLU A 6 -2.11 8.85 -10.14
C GLU A 6 -1.70 7.61 -9.32
N ARG A 7 -2.03 7.59 -8.02
CA ARG A 7 -1.74 6.43 -7.16
C ARG A 7 -2.48 5.17 -7.59
N ILE A 8 -3.77 5.30 -7.94
CA ILE A 8 -4.55 4.16 -8.45
C ILE A 8 -3.93 3.63 -9.74
N GLU A 9 -3.53 4.51 -10.66
CA GLU A 9 -2.92 4.10 -11.91
C GLU A 9 -1.57 3.39 -11.69
N ILE A 10 -0.71 3.93 -10.80
CA ILE A 10 0.56 3.32 -10.43
C ILE A 10 0.33 1.91 -9.87
N ILE A 11 -0.60 1.76 -8.94
CA ILE A 11 -0.91 0.47 -8.31
C ILE A 11 -1.45 -0.52 -9.35
N LYS A 12 -2.38 -0.09 -10.22
CA LYS A 12 -2.92 -0.95 -11.28
C LYS A 12 -1.82 -1.42 -12.24
N LYS A 13 -0.91 -0.54 -12.65
CA LYS A 13 0.23 -0.92 -13.49
C LYS A 13 1.16 -1.89 -12.79
N ALA A 14 1.49 -1.65 -11.53
CA ALA A 14 2.31 -2.55 -10.74
C ALA A 14 1.66 -3.94 -10.60
N LEU A 15 0.40 -4.02 -10.20
CA LEU A 15 -0.30 -5.28 -9.96
C LEU A 15 -0.55 -6.07 -11.25
N PHE A 16 -1.04 -5.40 -12.31
CA PHE A 16 -1.59 -6.08 -13.47
C PHE A 16 -0.62 -6.15 -14.66
N SER A 17 0.33 -5.21 -14.77
CA SER A 17 1.32 -5.21 -15.85
C SER A 17 2.66 -5.78 -15.41
N ASP A 18 3.17 -5.36 -14.25
CA ASP A 18 4.48 -5.81 -13.75
C ASP A 18 4.39 -7.19 -13.07
N LEU A 19 3.43 -7.37 -12.16
CA LEU A 19 3.23 -8.61 -11.39
C LEU A 19 2.26 -9.60 -12.05
N LYS A 20 1.58 -9.21 -13.13
CA LYS A 20 0.65 -10.05 -13.91
C LYS A 20 -0.45 -10.72 -13.08
N LEU A 21 -0.92 -10.07 -12.03
CA LEU A 21 -1.98 -10.58 -11.18
C LEU A 21 -3.34 -10.53 -11.89
N ASN A 22 -4.26 -11.39 -11.46
CA ASN A 22 -5.58 -11.52 -12.08
C ASN A 22 -6.48 -10.31 -11.76
N LYS A 23 -6.77 -9.49 -12.77
CA LYS A 23 -7.65 -8.31 -12.67
C LYS A 23 -9.07 -8.62 -12.19
N LYS A 24 -9.57 -9.84 -12.42
CA LYS A 24 -10.92 -10.24 -11.99
C LYS A 24 -11.02 -10.48 -10.48
N LYS A 25 -9.89 -10.71 -9.81
CA LYS A 25 -9.83 -11.02 -8.37
C LYS A 25 -9.43 -9.83 -7.51
N ILE A 26 -8.95 -8.74 -8.11
CA ILE A 26 -8.38 -7.61 -7.39
C ILE A 26 -8.99 -6.32 -7.90
N SER A 27 -9.54 -5.51 -7.00
CA SER A 27 -10.00 -4.15 -7.29
C SER A 27 -9.09 -3.13 -6.61
N VAL A 28 -8.74 -2.07 -7.33
CA VAL A 28 -7.99 -0.94 -6.79
C VAL A 28 -8.91 0.26 -6.75
N ILE A 29 -9.19 0.75 -5.56
CA ILE A 29 -10.13 1.83 -5.31
C ILE A 29 -9.52 2.87 -4.36
N SER A 30 -9.97 4.12 -4.46
CA SER A 30 -9.79 5.12 -3.42
C SER A 30 -11.08 5.27 -2.60
N PHE A 31 -10.94 5.67 -1.36
CA PHE A 31 -12.08 5.97 -0.49
C PHE A 31 -11.71 7.06 0.53
N THR A 32 -12.74 7.76 1.01
CA THR A 32 -12.62 8.83 2.00
C THR A 32 -13.45 8.56 3.25
N SER A 33 -14.14 7.40 3.27
CA SER A 33 -14.93 6.95 4.43
C SER A 33 -14.06 6.23 5.47
N LEU A 34 -14.69 5.80 6.56
CA LEU A 34 -14.04 4.87 7.49
C LEU A 34 -13.76 3.53 6.81
N THR A 35 -12.65 2.89 7.18
CA THR A 35 -12.31 1.55 6.67
C THR A 35 -13.41 0.53 6.98
N THR A 36 -14.05 0.64 8.15
CA THR A 36 -15.17 -0.21 8.53
C THR A 36 -16.40 -0.04 7.64
N ASP A 37 -16.66 1.17 7.15
CA ASP A 37 -17.77 1.43 6.20
C ASP A 37 -17.45 0.84 4.83
N LEU A 38 -16.19 0.93 4.41
CA LEU A 38 -15.71 0.27 3.20
C LEU A 38 -15.88 -1.25 3.29
N CYS A 39 -15.51 -1.85 4.43
CA CYS A 39 -15.70 -3.27 4.69
C CYS A 39 -17.18 -3.68 4.59
N LYS A 40 -18.09 -2.91 5.18
CA LYS A 40 -19.54 -3.14 5.04
C LYS A 40 -19.99 -3.09 3.58
N LYS A 41 -19.56 -2.06 2.83
CA LYS A 41 -19.91 -1.88 1.43
C LYS A 41 -19.50 -3.08 0.57
N TYR A 42 -18.33 -3.64 0.82
CA TYR A 42 -17.79 -4.79 0.07
C TYR A 42 -18.06 -6.14 0.74
N LYS A 43 -18.87 -6.17 1.81
CA LYS A 43 -19.19 -7.39 2.57
C LYS A 43 -17.94 -8.15 3.02
N SER A 44 -16.90 -7.41 3.39
CA SER A 44 -15.66 -7.96 3.93
C SER A 44 -15.66 -7.87 5.45
N ASN A 45 -15.23 -8.92 6.11
CA ASN A 45 -15.01 -8.95 7.56
C ASN A 45 -13.52 -9.06 7.93
N ILE A 46 -12.63 -8.94 6.94
CA ILE A 46 -11.18 -9.03 7.14
C ILE A 46 -10.52 -7.80 6.56
N ILE A 47 -9.62 -7.20 7.36
CA ILE A 47 -8.66 -6.17 6.93
C ILE A 47 -7.27 -6.79 7.01
N LEU A 48 -6.52 -6.77 5.90
CA LEU A 48 -5.14 -7.23 5.86
C LEU A 48 -4.19 -6.03 5.92
N ARG A 49 -3.23 -6.06 6.84
CA ARG A 49 -2.24 -5.00 7.03
C ARG A 49 -0.83 -5.57 7.02
N GLY A 50 0.08 -4.88 6.34
CA GLY A 50 1.51 -5.21 6.34
C GLY A 50 2.25 -4.49 7.46
N LEU A 51 3.16 -5.18 8.14
CA LEU A 51 4.05 -4.61 9.15
C LEU A 51 5.50 -4.71 8.66
N ARG A 52 6.25 -3.62 8.74
CA ARG A 52 7.66 -3.57 8.37
C ARG A 52 8.59 -3.50 9.57
N ALA A 53 8.22 -2.73 10.58
CA ALA A 53 9.04 -2.49 11.77
C ALA A 53 8.19 -2.38 13.02
N ALA A 54 8.83 -2.45 14.19
CA ALA A 54 8.16 -2.30 15.49
C ALA A 54 7.41 -0.96 15.62
N SER A 55 7.92 0.12 15.03
CA SER A 55 7.27 1.43 15.01
C SER A 55 5.95 1.43 14.23
N ASP A 56 5.82 0.60 13.19
CA ASP A 56 4.57 0.46 12.44
C ASP A 56 3.53 -0.30 13.29
N PHE A 57 3.98 -1.27 14.10
CA PHE A 57 3.11 -2.14 14.88
C PHE A 57 2.25 -1.37 15.88
N GLU A 58 2.81 -0.43 16.62
CA GLU A 58 2.07 0.32 17.64
C GLU A 58 0.90 1.09 17.03
N TYR A 59 1.13 1.81 15.94
CA TYR A 59 0.08 2.52 15.20
C TYR A 59 -0.97 1.57 14.63
N GLU A 60 -0.54 0.52 13.96
CA GLU A 60 -1.43 -0.46 13.32
C GLU A 60 -2.27 -1.23 14.34
N PHE A 61 -1.69 -1.55 15.51
CA PHE A 61 -2.38 -2.19 16.61
C PHE A 61 -3.50 -1.31 17.18
N GLN A 62 -3.22 -0.02 17.40
CA GLN A 62 -4.22 0.94 17.85
C GLN A 62 -5.36 1.08 16.82
N LEU A 63 -5.01 1.17 15.54
CA LEU A 63 -5.99 1.27 14.45
C LEU A 63 -6.87 0.02 14.37
N ALA A 64 -6.30 -1.17 14.52
CA ALA A 64 -7.06 -2.42 14.56
C ALA A 64 -8.03 -2.47 15.74
N GLY A 65 -7.60 -2.02 16.91
CA GLY A 65 -8.45 -1.90 18.10
C GLY A 65 -9.62 -0.95 17.90
N MET A 66 -9.37 0.21 17.26
CA MET A 66 -10.42 1.18 16.94
C MET A 66 -11.41 0.62 15.90
N ASN A 67 -10.93 -0.01 14.85
CA ASN A 67 -11.79 -0.65 13.85
C ASN A 67 -12.68 -1.73 14.46
N ARG A 68 -12.15 -2.55 15.38
CA ARG A 68 -12.92 -3.57 16.08
C ARG A 68 -13.99 -2.96 17.02
N LYS A 69 -13.68 -1.84 17.66
CA LYS A 69 -14.67 -1.09 18.46
C LYS A 69 -15.80 -0.51 17.60
N LEU A 70 -15.48 -0.03 16.42
CA LEU A 70 -16.48 0.49 15.47
C LEU A 70 -17.35 -0.61 14.84
N ASN A 71 -16.77 -1.80 14.63
CA ASN A 71 -17.47 -2.97 14.11
C ASN A 71 -16.77 -4.26 14.58
N ASN A 72 -17.37 -4.94 15.55
CA ASN A 72 -16.81 -6.15 16.16
C ASN A 72 -16.79 -7.38 15.24
N ASN A 73 -17.44 -7.32 14.08
CA ASN A 73 -17.39 -8.39 13.07
C ASN A 73 -16.20 -8.27 12.11
N ILE A 74 -15.37 -7.23 12.26
CA ILE A 74 -14.20 -7.02 11.42
C ILE A 74 -12.94 -7.44 12.18
N GLU A 75 -12.17 -8.34 11.58
CA GLU A 75 -10.86 -8.77 12.08
C GLU A 75 -9.73 -8.12 11.26
N THR A 76 -8.66 -7.73 11.93
CA THR A 76 -7.44 -7.26 11.28
C THR A 76 -6.36 -8.32 11.39
N ILE A 77 -5.83 -8.73 10.24
CA ILE A 77 -4.74 -9.70 10.12
C ILE A 77 -3.46 -8.95 9.76
N PHE A 78 -2.39 -9.19 10.50
CA PHE A 78 -1.09 -8.59 10.25
C PHE A 78 -0.17 -9.60 9.56
N LEU A 79 0.48 -9.15 8.48
CA LEU A 79 1.55 -9.88 7.82
C LEU A 79 2.88 -9.13 8.01
N MET A 80 3.89 -9.84 8.48
CA MET A 80 5.24 -9.30 8.56
C MET A 80 5.88 -9.27 7.17
N SER A 81 6.55 -8.18 6.84
CA SER A 81 7.37 -8.13 5.62
C SER A 81 8.67 -8.91 5.81
N ASP A 82 9.22 -9.40 4.71
CA ASP A 82 10.56 -9.98 4.69
C ASP A 82 11.60 -8.95 5.17
N VAL A 83 12.67 -9.44 5.79
CA VAL A 83 13.74 -8.60 6.37
C VAL A 83 14.30 -7.62 5.35
N GLU A 84 14.52 -8.07 4.10
CA GLU A 84 15.03 -7.22 3.00
C GLU A 84 14.09 -6.07 2.64
N ASN A 85 12.78 -6.24 2.84
CA ASN A 85 11.77 -5.26 2.51
C ASN A 85 11.44 -4.29 3.67
N GLN A 86 11.90 -4.59 4.88
CA GLN A 86 11.63 -3.77 6.06
C GLN A 86 12.20 -2.35 5.96
N ILE A 87 13.35 -2.20 5.32
CA ILE A 87 14.03 -0.91 5.12
C ILE A 87 13.42 -0.06 4.00
N ILE A 88 12.57 -0.64 3.14
CA ILE A 88 12.00 0.06 1.99
C ILE A 88 10.85 0.96 2.44
N SER A 89 11.02 2.26 2.25
CA SER A 89 9.96 3.23 2.46
C SER A 89 9.78 4.14 1.26
N SER A 90 8.56 4.62 1.07
CA SER A 90 8.26 5.56 -0.02
C SER A 90 9.03 6.89 0.11
N LYS A 91 9.41 7.27 1.32
CA LYS A 91 10.23 8.45 1.60
C LYS A 91 11.63 8.26 1.02
N PHE A 92 12.32 7.18 1.41
CA PHE A 92 13.68 6.92 0.93
C PHE A 92 13.74 6.65 -0.57
N VAL A 93 12.78 5.90 -1.12
CA VAL A 93 12.72 5.69 -2.58
C VAL A 93 12.61 7.01 -3.34
N LYS A 94 11.77 7.94 -2.88
CA LYS A 94 11.63 9.27 -3.48
C LYS A 94 12.92 10.12 -3.35
N GLU A 95 13.59 10.07 -2.22
CA GLU A 95 14.87 10.76 -2.01
C GLU A 95 15.96 10.23 -2.97
N ILE A 96 16.08 8.91 -3.11
CA ILE A 96 17.04 8.29 -4.03
C ILE A 96 16.78 8.74 -5.47
N VAL A 97 15.50 8.75 -5.92
CA VAL A 97 15.15 9.22 -7.28
C VAL A 97 15.50 10.70 -7.46
N LYS A 98 15.18 11.54 -6.49
CA LYS A 98 15.51 12.98 -6.52
C LYS A 98 17.02 13.22 -6.69
N LEU A 99 17.84 12.38 -6.09
CA LEU A 99 19.29 12.38 -6.22
C LEU A 99 19.81 11.59 -7.42
N LYS A 100 18.93 11.21 -8.37
CA LYS A 100 19.23 10.43 -9.58
C LYS A 100 19.85 9.05 -9.32
N GLY A 101 19.60 8.48 -8.12
CA GLY A 101 20.04 7.15 -7.74
C GLY A 101 19.21 6.03 -8.37
N ASN A 102 19.76 4.81 -8.33
CA ASN A 102 19.12 3.63 -8.90
C ASN A 102 18.14 3.00 -7.91
N ILE A 103 16.86 2.89 -8.32
CA ILE A 103 15.78 2.32 -7.51
C ILE A 103 15.24 0.99 -8.02
N ASN A 104 15.96 0.30 -8.91
CA ASN A 104 15.48 -0.95 -9.54
C ASN A 104 15.19 -2.08 -8.54
N LYS A 105 15.86 -2.08 -7.39
CA LYS A 105 15.67 -3.07 -6.34
C LYS A 105 14.51 -2.75 -5.37
N PHE A 106 13.91 -1.56 -5.46
CA PHE A 106 12.98 -1.09 -4.44
C PHE A 106 11.53 -0.98 -4.94
N THR A 107 11.32 -1.02 -6.25
CA THR A 107 9.96 -0.88 -6.81
C THR A 107 9.86 -1.46 -8.22
N THR A 108 8.64 -1.53 -8.77
CA THR A 108 8.37 -2.13 -10.07
C THR A 108 8.79 -1.24 -11.24
N LYS A 109 8.99 -1.84 -12.43
CA LYS A 109 9.47 -1.14 -13.64
C LYS A 109 8.59 0.05 -14.03
N ASN A 110 7.27 -0.10 -13.99
CA ASN A 110 6.36 0.98 -14.33
C ASN A 110 6.41 2.11 -13.27
N THR A 111 6.50 1.77 -12.00
CA THR A 111 6.66 2.76 -10.92
C THR A 111 7.96 3.56 -11.07
N ILE A 112 9.07 2.91 -11.45
CA ILE A 112 10.35 3.58 -11.74
C ILE A 112 10.19 4.65 -12.82
N LYS A 113 9.56 4.28 -13.94
CA LYS A 113 9.33 5.21 -15.07
C LYS A 113 8.52 6.43 -14.65
N ILE A 114 7.46 6.22 -13.88
CA ILE A 114 6.58 7.28 -13.42
C ILE A 114 7.30 8.19 -12.42
N LEU A 115 8.05 7.61 -11.48
CA LEU A 115 8.83 8.38 -10.50
C LEU A 115 9.89 9.24 -11.17
N LYS A 116 10.67 8.68 -12.10
CA LYS A 116 11.69 9.45 -12.84
C LYS A 116 11.07 10.63 -13.57
N LYS A 117 10.02 10.41 -14.34
CA LYS A 117 9.30 11.47 -15.06
C LYS A 117 8.76 12.58 -14.15
N LYS A 118 8.44 12.27 -12.89
CA LYS A 118 7.88 13.26 -11.94
C LYS A 118 8.98 14.13 -11.32
N TYR A 119 10.25 13.73 -11.40
CA TYR A 119 11.41 14.46 -10.86
C TYR A 119 12.34 15.02 -11.96
N GLU A 120 12.05 14.77 -13.23
CA GLU A 120 12.65 15.47 -14.36
C GLU A 120 12.04 16.86 -14.54
#